data_8ed9e373c1c0ca8def48cc494bc6208d
#
_entry.id   8ed9e373c1c0ca8def48cc494bc6208d
#
_cell.length_a   1.000
_cell.length_b   1.000
_cell.length_c   1.000
_cell.angle_alpha   90.00
_cell.angle_beta   90.00
_cell.angle_gamma   90.00
#
_symmetry.space_group_name_H-M   'P 1'
#
loop_
_entity.id
_entity.type
_entity.pdbx_description
1 polymer ?
#
loop_
_entity_poly.entity_id
_entity_poly.type
_entity_poly.pdbx_seq_one_letter_code
_entity_poly.pdbx_strand_id
1 'polypeptide(L)'
;TWNYRPAPGTPERSVMALPSPGDGMVRLLDLESWATLKTVPMPGPGRLMRSHEGAPHVWMIQAPTSNGAGALQLLDKHKLEHVASIHTDLGKDLAHVAFSRDGRYALASLRERKADGGAVIVFDTATLKEIKRIPMDGPVGAYNLHNQIARPEP
;
A
#
# COMPACT_ATOMS: atom_id res chain seq x y z
N THR A 1 -7.52 6.27 1.52
CA THR A 1 -7.79 7.68 1.11
C THR A 1 -6.57 8.54 1.36
N TRP A 2 -6.44 9.65 0.66
CA TRP A 2 -5.44 10.70 0.86
C TRP A 2 -5.91 12.00 0.21
N ASN A 3 -5.25 13.11 0.54
CA ASN A 3 -5.48 14.38 -0.13
C ASN A 3 -4.55 14.52 -1.36
N TYR A 4 -5.12 15.02 -2.45
CA TYR A 4 -4.49 15.17 -3.74
C TYR A 4 -4.70 16.57 -4.29
N ARG A 5 -3.63 17.16 -4.83
CA ARG A 5 -3.66 18.45 -5.51
C ARG A 5 -3.18 18.27 -6.96
N PRO A 6 -4.07 18.44 -7.96
CA PRO A 6 -3.73 18.20 -9.38
C PRO A 6 -2.58 19.05 -9.90
N ALA A 7 -2.51 20.31 -9.49
CA ALA A 7 -1.46 21.26 -9.87
C ALA A 7 -1.30 22.34 -8.80
N PRO A 8 -0.16 23.02 -8.75
CA PRO A 8 0.02 24.18 -7.87
C PRO A 8 -1.10 25.22 -8.07
N GLY A 9 -1.68 25.69 -6.97
CA GLY A 9 -2.77 26.66 -6.99
C GLY A 9 -4.17 26.10 -7.21
N THR A 10 -4.32 24.80 -7.53
CA THR A 10 -5.65 24.17 -7.60
C THR A 10 -6.16 23.76 -6.23
N PRO A 11 -7.48 23.65 -6.02
CA PRO A 11 -8.05 23.11 -4.79
C PRO A 11 -7.55 21.70 -4.49
N GLU A 12 -7.34 21.40 -3.22
CA GLU A 12 -7.05 20.06 -2.75
C GLU A 12 -8.33 19.20 -2.81
N ARG A 13 -8.17 17.93 -3.15
CA ARG A 13 -9.27 16.96 -3.25
C ARG A 13 -8.98 15.74 -2.39
N SER A 14 -9.98 15.21 -1.74
CA SER A 14 -9.87 13.92 -1.06
C SER A 14 -10.12 12.79 -2.05
N VAL A 15 -9.18 11.87 -2.14
CA VAL A 15 -9.19 10.75 -3.10
C VAL A 15 -9.29 9.42 -2.36
N MET A 16 -10.09 8.51 -2.91
CA MET A 16 -10.17 7.11 -2.50
C MET A 16 -9.66 6.21 -3.63
N ALA A 17 -8.83 5.25 -3.29
CA ALA A 17 -8.44 4.17 -4.20
C ALA A 17 -9.24 2.91 -3.92
N LEU A 18 -9.81 2.32 -4.97
CA LEU A 18 -10.57 1.08 -4.94
C LEU A 18 -9.86 0.06 -5.85
N PRO A 19 -9.18 -0.95 -5.28
CA PRO A 19 -8.61 -2.03 -6.07
C PRO A 19 -9.72 -2.95 -6.58
N SER A 20 -9.60 -3.37 -7.82
CA SER A 20 -10.47 -4.39 -8.42
C SER A 20 -9.76 -5.74 -8.42
N PRO A 21 -10.31 -6.77 -7.76
CA PRO A 21 -9.67 -8.08 -7.70
C PRO A 21 -9.76 -8.87 -9.02
N GLY A 22 -10.63 -8.47 -9.95
CA GLY A 22 -10.87 -9.21 -11.17
C GLY A 22 -10.10 -8.71 -12.40
N ASP A 23 -9.92 -7.40 -12.54
CA ASP A 23 -9.36 -6.79 -13.76
C ASP A 23 -7.96 -6.19 -13.59
N GLY A 24 -7.40 -6.24 -12.38
CA GLY A 24 -6.09 -5.66 -12.10
C GLY A 24 -6.05 -4.13 -12.18
N MET A 25 -7.19 -3.48 -12.01
CA MET A 25 -7.29 -2.03 -12.05
C MET A 25 -7.45 -1.44 -10.65
N VAL A 26 -7.00 -0.22 -10.46
CA VAL A 26 -7.32 0.62 -9.31
C VAL A 26 -8.10 1.83 -9.80
N ARG A 27 -9.32 1.99 -9.32
CA ARG A 27 -10.14 3.18 -9.58
C ARG A 27 -9.91 4.21 -8.51
N LEU A 28 -9.62 5.43 -8.92
CA LEU A 28 -9.42 6.57 -8.05
C LEU A 28 -10.66 7.46 -8.12
N LEU A 29 -11.33 7.61 -6.99
CA LEU A 29 -12.55 8.41 -6.87
C LEU A 29 -12.27 9.71 -6.13
N ASP A 30 -12.84 10.78 -6.61
CA ASP A 30 -13.00 12.03 -5.87
C ASP A 30 -14.08 11.84 -4.80
N LEU A 31 -13.77 12.10 -3.53
CA LEU A 31 -14.70 11.88 -2.43
C LEU A 31 -15.76 12.99 -2.26
N GLU A 32 -15.62 14.09 -2.96
CA GLU A 32 -16.58 15.17 -2.95
C GLU A 32 -17.67 14.95 -4.01
N SER A 33 -17.25 14.67 -5.24
CA SER A 33 -18.16 14.46 -6.39
C SER A 33 -18.53 13.00 -6.64
N TRP A 34 -17.80 12.04 -6.05
CA TRP A 34 -17.87 10.59 -6.30
C TRP A 34 -17.56 10.20 -7.75
N ALA A 35 -17.01 11.12 -8.52
CA ALA A 35 -16.60 10.85 -9.88
C ALA A 35 -15.27 10.06 -9.92
N THR A 36 -15.11 9.22 -10.94
CA THR A 36 -13.84 8.57 -11.22
C THR A 36 -12.86 9.59 -11.78
N LEU A 37 -11.79 9.87 -11.05
CA LEU A 37 -10.70 10.75 -11.48
C LEU A 37 -9.79 10.04 -12.48
N LYS A 38 -9.44 8.78 -12.19
CA LYS A 38 -8.50 8.00 -12.99
C LYS A 38 -8.69 6.51 -12.73
N THR A 39 -8.45 5.70 -13.74
CA THR A 39 -8.29 4.24 -13.60
C THR A 39 -6.84 3.91 -13.91
N VAL A 40 -6.17 3.27 -12.95
CA VAL A 40 -4.75 2.95 -13.03
C VAL A 40 -4.58 1.44 -13.24
N PRO A 41 -3.97 1.00 -14.35
CA PRO A 41 -3.64 -0.42 -14.53
C PRO A 41 -2.54 -0.81 -13.55
N MET A 42 -2.72 -1.96 -12.90
CA MET A 42 -1.76 -2.53 -11.97
C MET A 42 -1.25 -3.88 -12.51
N PRO A 43 -0.03 -4.30 -12.16
CA PRO A 43 0.55 -5.57 -12.64
C PRO A 43 -0.24 -6.82 -12.24
N GLY A 44 -1.20 -6.70 -11.33
CA GLY A 44 -2.05 -7.82 -10.93
C GLY A 44 -3.14 -7.40 -9.93
N PRO A 45 -4.02 -8.33 -9.56
CA PRO A 45 -5.20 -8.04 -8.73
C PRO A 45 -4.80 -7.63 -7.31
N GLY A 46 -5.35 -6.50 -6.86
CA GLY A 46 -5.11 -5.98 -5.52
C GLY A 46 -6.08 -6.56 -4.48
N ARG A 47 -5.58 -6.81 -3.25
CA ARG A 47 -6.39 -7.29 -2.12
C ARG A 47 -6.60 -6.23 -1.05
N LEU A 48 -5.56 -5.50 -0.72
CA LEU A 48 -5.54 -4.52 0.36
C LEU A 48 -4.72 -3.32 -0.07
N MET A 49 -5.23 -2.14 0.19
CA MET A 49 -4.49 -0.89 0.01
C MET A 49 -4.35 -0.16 1.34
N ARG A 50 -3.19 0.43 1.55
CA ARG A 50 -2.89 1.28 2.70
C ARG A 50 -2.16 2.53 2.25
N SER A 51 -2.43 3.61 2.91
CA SER A 51 -1.70 4.86 2.73
C SER A 51 -1.51 5.54 4.09
N HIS A 52 -0.53 6.39 4.18
CA HIS A 52 -0.25 7.22 5.34
C HIS A 52 0.04 8.64 4.88
N GLU A 53 -0.38 9.65 5.62
CA GLU A 53 -0.22 11.06 5.23
C GLU A 53 1.24 11.41 4.92
N GLY A 54 2.17 11.02 5.79
CA GLY A 54 3.60 11.26 5.64
C GLY A 54 4.31 10.37 4.61
N ALA A 55 3.63 9.42 3.95
CA ALA A 55 4.24 8.56 2.94
C ALA A 55 3.83 9.01 1.52
N PRO A 56 4.75 9.06 0.54
CA PRO A 56 4.45 9.56 -0.81
C PRO A 56 3.63 8.59 -1.65
N HIS A 57 3.53 7.32 -1.24
CA HIS A 57 2.89 6.27 -2.02
C HIS A 57 1.71 5.64 -1.28
N VAL A 58 0.74 5.15 -2.05
CA VAL A 58 -0.23 4.16 -1.61
C VAL A 58 0.37 2.78 -1.84
N TRP A 59 0.29 1.91 -0.85
CA TRP A 59 0.83 0.56 -0.86
C TRP A 59 -0.30 -0.44 -1.05
N MET A 60 -0.25 -1.23 -2.12
CA MET A 60 -1.24 -2.25 -2.44
C MET A 60 -0.62 -3.64 -2.33
N ILE A 61 -1.25 -4.52 -1.58
CA ILE A 61 -0.90 -5.94 -1.58
C ILE A 61 -1.56 -6.58 -2.81
N GLN A 62 -0.73 -7.09 -3.71
CA GLN A 62 -1.17 -7.92 -4.81
C GLN A 62 -1.39 -9.36 -4.33
N ALA A 63 -2.47 -9.98 -4.81
CA ALA A 63 -2.67 -11.40 -4.60
C ALA A 63 -1.55 -12.21 -5.25
N PRO A 64 -1.12 -13.34 -4.66
CA PRO A 64 -0.13 -14.20 -5.27
C PRO A 64 -0.56 -14.66 -6.66
N THR A 65 0.36 -14.63 -7.60
CA THR A 65 0.18 -15.15 -8.95
C THR A 65 0.25 -16.68 -8.98
N SER A 66 0.04 -17.27 -10.13
CA SER A 66 0.10 -18.75 -10.32
C SER A 66 1.46 -19.36 -9.93
N ASN A 67 2.54 -18.59 -10.04
CA ASN A 67 3.88 -18.99 -9.59
C ASN A 67 4.10 -18.81 -8.07
N GLY A 68 3.10 -18.34 -7.33
CA GLY A 68 3.11 -18.27 -5.88
C GLY A 68 3.81 -17.05 -5.26
N ALA A 69 4.34 -16.13 -6.05
CA ALA A 69 4.92 -14.90 -5.55
C ALA A 69 3.85 -13.82 -5.31
N GLY A 70 3.92 -13.16 -4.16
CA GLY A 70 3.18 -11.94 -3.90
C GLY A 70 3.99 -10.69 -4.26
N ALA A 71 3.35 -9.54 -4.29
CA ALA A 71 4.03 -8.26 -4.50
C ALA A 71 3.35 -7.12 -3.73
N LEU A 72 4.14 -6.11 -3.40
CA LEU A 72 3.67 -4.79 -3.04
C LEU A 72 3.70 -3.92 -4.29
N GLN A 73 2.57 -3.36 -4.64
CA GLN A 73 2.44 -2.43 -5.75
C GLN A 73 2.32 -1.01 -5.19
N LEU A 74 3.11 -0.10 -5.70
CA LEU A 74 3.20 1.28 -5.22
C LEU A 74 2.56 2.22 -6.22
N LEU A 75 1.60 3.02 -5.74
CA LEU A 75 0.94 4.06 -6.52
C LEU A 75 1.37 5.42 -5.95
N ASP A 76 1.88 6.29 -6.80
CA ASP A 76 2.25 7.67 -6.44
C ASP A 76 0.98 8.50 -6.19
N LYS A 77 0.92 9.16 -5.04
CA LYS A 77 -0.25 9.94 -4.61
C LYS A 77 -0.47 11.23 -5.40
N HIS A 78 0.59 11.78 -5.98
CA HIS A 78 0.52 13.03 -6.74
C HIS A 78 0.33 12.80 -8.23
N LYS A 79 1.06 11.83 -8.81
CA LYS A 79 0.95 11.48 -10.23
C LYS A 79 -0.27 10.63 -10.54
N LEU A 80 -0.81 9.97 -9.50
CA LEU A 80 -1.90 9.00 -9.62
C LEU A 80 -1.54 7.88 -10.62
N GLU A 81 -0.34 7.30 -10.46
CA GLU A 81 0.22 6.29 -11.37
C GLU A 81 0.94 5.20 -10.59
N HIS A 82 0.94 3.98 -11.14
CA HIS A 82 1.80 2.91 -10.66
C HIS A 82 3.26 3.27 -10.92
N VAL A 83 4.11 3.16 -9.88
CA VAL A 83 5.52 3.58 -9.97
C VAL A 83 6.52 2.48 -9.64
N ALA A 84 6.15 1.47 -8.86
CA ALA A 84 7.06 0.41 -8.48
C ALA A 84 6.35 -0.87 -8.05
N SER A 85 7.04 -1.99 -8.18
CA SER A 85 6.66 -3.29 -7.65
C SER A 85 7.80 -3.84 -6.77
N ILE A 86 7.47 -4.29 -5.56
CA ILE A 86 8.39 -4.98 -4.67
C ILE A 86 7.90 -6.43 -4.59
N HIS A 87 8.66 -7.36 -5.14
CA HIS A 87 8.31 -8.78 -5.17
C HIS A 87 8.78 -9.51 -3.92
N THR A 88 7.99 -10.45 -3.46
CA THR A 88 8.39 -11.40 -2.41
C THR A 88 9.05 -12.62 -3.02
N ASP A 89 9.75 -13.39 -2.17
CA ASP A 89 10.26 -14.70 -2.55
C ASP A 89 9.12 -15.68 -2.89
N LEU A 90 9.42 -16.67 -3.71
CA LEU A 90 8.45 -17.75 -4.05
C LEU A 90 7.93 -18.44 -2.80
N GLY A 91 6.64 -18.71 -2.77
CA GLY A 91 5.97 -19.38 -1.65
C GLY A 91 5.66 -18.49 -0.45
N LYS A 92 5.99 -17.20 -0.51
CA LYS A 92 5.67 -16.23 0.54
C LYS A 92 4.53 -15.30 0.12
N ASP A 93 3.67 -14.97 1.05
CA ASP A 93 2.51 -14.11 0.85
C ASP A 93 2.55 -12.91 1.80
N LEU A 94 2.07 -11.79 1.31
CA LEU A 94 1.92 -10.57 2.10
C LEU A 94 0.53 -10.54 2.74
N ALA A 95 0.49 -10.42 4.04
CA ALA A 95 -0.75 -10.39 4.79
C ALA A 95 -1.25 -8.96 5.06
N HIS A 96 -0.35 -8.05 5.38
CA HIS A 96 -0.70 -6.70 5.81
C HIS A 96 0.45 -5.70 5.56
N VAL A 97 0.10 -4.41 5.47
CA VAL A 97 1.03 -3.28 5.53
C VAL A 97 0.53 -2.30 6.57
N ALA A 98 1.41 -1.86 7.46
CA ALA A 98 1.18 -0.78 8.42
C ALA A 98 2.27 0.28 8.28
N PHE A 99 2.08 1.46 8.88
CA PHE A 99 3.07 2.54 8.84
C PHE A 99 3.49 2.94 10.25
N SER A 100 4.71 3.48 10.36
CA SER A 100 5.13 4.23 11.54
C SER A 100 4.28 5.51 11.69
N ARG A 101 4.29 6.09 12.89
CA ARG A 101 3.48 7.28 13.22
C ARG A 101 3.71 8.45 12.25
N ASP A 102 4.94 8.63 11.80
CA ASP A 102 5.37 9.69 10.89
C ASP A 102 5.27 9.31 9.40
N GLY A 103 4.89 8.07 9.08
CA GLY A 103 4.83 7.54 7.72
C GLY A 103 6.18 7.26 7.07
N ARG A 104 7.30 7.42 7.79
CA ARG A 104 8.64 7.18 7.27
C ARG A 104 8.90 5.71 6.96
N TYR A 105 8.32 4.82 7.75
CA TYR A 105 8.49 3.39 7.58
C TYR A 105 7.18 2.68 7.26
N ALA A 106 7.24 1.74 6.33
CA ALA A 106 6.18 0.78 6.07
C ALA A 106 6.61 -0.60 6.60
N LEU A 107 5.73 -1.25 7.34
CA LEU A 107 5.93 -2.57 7.94
C LEU A 107 5.04 -3.57 7.21
N ALA A 108 5.63 -4.47 6.43
CA ALA A 108 4.92 -5.49 5.69
C ALA A 108 5.02 -6.84 6.39
N SER A 109 3.87 -7.46 6.65
CA SER A 109 3.79 -8.81 7.23
C SER A 109 3.93 -9.85 6.13
N LEU A 110 5.03 -10.58 6.11
CA LEU A 110 5.34 -11.66 5.19
C LEU A 110 5.12 -13.01 5.87
N ARG A 111 4.29 -13.88 5.27
CA ARG A 111 4.02 -15.24 5.75
C ARG A 111 4.56 -16.28 4.78
N GLU A 112 5.04 -17.40 5.30
CA GLU A 112 5.27 -18.60 4.52
C GLU A 112 3.94 -19.36 4.33
N ARG A 113 3.64 -19.77 3.10
CA ARG A 113 2.34 -20.39 2.78
C ARG A 113 2.19 -21.81 3.34
N LYS A 114 3.30 -22.50 3.62
CA LYS A 114 3.32 -23.90 4.03
C LYS A 114 3.94 -24.13 5.41
N ALA A 115 4.33 -23.08 6.11
CA ALA A 115 4.96 -23.15 7.42
C ALA A 115 4.50 -21.98 8.28
N ASP A 116 4.68 -22.09 9.58
CA ASP A 116 4.36 -21.01 10.52
C ASP A 116 5.39 -19.86 10.47
N GLY A 117 6.45 -20.01 9.69
CA GLY A 117 7.49 -19.00 9.50
C GLY A 117 7.03 -17.75 8.76
N GLY A 118 7.81 -16.69 8.92
CA GLY A 118 7.58 -15.42 8.26
C GLY A 118 8.50 -14.32 8.78
N ALA A 119 8.15 -13.09 8.49
CA ALA A 119 8.87 -11.91 8.95
C ALA A 119 7.99 -10.65 8.89
N VAL A 120 8.34 -9.67 9.69
CA VAL A 120 7.95 -8.29 9.42
C VAL A 120 9.11 -7.61 8.69
N ILE A 121 8.84 -7.12 7.49
CA ILE A 121 9.82 -6.39 6.68
C ILE A 121 9.56 -4.90 6.86
N VAL A 122 10.61 -4.15 7.17
CA VAL A 122 10.56 -2.70 7.33
C VAL A 122 11.16 -2.05 6.10
N PHE A 123 10.37 -1.22 5.43
CA PHE A 123 10.79 -0.42 4.28
C PHE A 123 10.85 1.05 4.65
N ASP A 124 11.82 1.77 4.11
CA ASP A 124 11.79 3.24 4.05
C ASP A 124 10.83 3.66 2.93
N THR A 125 9.83 4.48 3.25
CA THR A 125 8.74 4.81 2.32
C THR A 125 9.12 5.77 1.21
N ALA A 126 10.21 6.52 1.38
CA ALA A 126 10.72 7.44 0.35
C ALA A 126 11.60 6.71 -0.66
N THR A 127 12.50 5.84 -0.19
CA THR A 127 13.46 5.13 -1.03
C THR A 127 12.97 3.76 -1.50
N LEU A 128 11.90 3.24 -0.89
CA LEU A 128 11.32 1.91 -1.12
C LEU A 128 12.29 0.75 -0.81
N LYS A 129 13.38 1.02 -0.11
CA LYS A 129 14.37 0.00 0.26
C LYS A 129 13.96 -0.73 1.53
N GLU A 130 14.15 -2.05 1.53
CA GLU A 130 14.14 -2.84 2.76
C GLU A 130 15.31 -2.38 3.64
N ILE A 131 15.01 -1.97 4.87
CA ILE A 131 16.02 -1.53 5.85
C ILE A 131 16.19 -2.53 6.99
N LYS A 132 15.17 -3.36 7.24
CA LYS A 132 15.22 -4.39 8.29
C LYS A 132 14.23 -5.51 8.00
N ARG A 133 14.62 -6.72 8.37
CA ARG A 133 13.75 -7.89 8.39
C ARG A 133 13.78 -8.48 9.79
N ILE A 134 12.60 -8.67 10.38
CA ILE A 134 12.43 -9.20 11.74
C ILE A 134 11.74 -10.55 11.59
N PRO A 135 12.47 -11.68 11.78
CA PRO A 135 11.86 -13.01 11.76
C PRO A 135 10.74 -13.10 12.80
N MET A 136 9.62 -13.70 12.41
CA MET A 136 8.45 -13.84 13.28
C MET A 136 7.57 -14.95 12.74
N ASP A 137 7.04 -15.80 13.63
CA ASP A 137 6.12 -16.86 13.25
C ASP A 137 4.75 -16.29 12.92
N GLY A 138 4.26 -16.61 11.71
CA GLY A 138 2.90 -16.33 11.25
C GLY A 138 2.41 -14.86 11.36
N PRO A 139 3.19 -13.81 11.01
CA PRO A 139 2.71 -12.45 11.15
C PRO A 139 1.49 -12.20 10.27
N VAL A 140 0.36 -11.83 10.88
CA VAL A 140 -0.91 -11.62 10.15
C VAL A 140 -1.27 -10.16 9.94
N GLY A 141 -0.83 -9.27 10.81
CA GLY A 141 -1.07 -7.84 10.67
C GLY A 141 -0.65 -7.05 11.89
N ALA A 142 -0.37 -5.79 11.70
CA ALA A 142 -0.15 -4.82 12.75
C ALA A 142 -1.26 -3.77 12.70
N TYR A 143 -1.96 -3.58 13.80
CA TYR A 143 -2.94 -2.52 13.95
C TYR A 143 -2.41 -1.51 14.96
N ASN A 144 -2.33 -0.26 14.56
CA ASN A 144 -2.05 0.83 15.48
C ASN A 144 -3.00 2.01 15.22
N LEU A 145 -3.18 2.86 16.21
CA LEU A 145 -4.04 4.03 16.12
C LEU A 145 -3.57 5.06 15.07
N HIS A 146 -2.30 5.01 14.69
CA HIS A 146 -1.68 5.95 13.75
C HIS A 146 -1.88 5.58 12.28
N ASN A 147 -2.43 4.41 11.98
CA ASN A 147 -2.89 4.05 10.63
C ASN A 147 -4.25 4.68 10.28
N GLN A 148 -4.92 5.24 11.25
CA GLN A 148 -6.06 6.12 11.04
C GLN A 148 -5.52 7.54 10.82
N ILE A 149 -6.12 8.26 9.90
CA ILE A 149 -5.77 9.65 9.58
C ILE A 149 -5.49 10.40 10.88
N ALA A 150 -4.23 10.78 11.10
CA ALA A 150 -3.89 11.62 12.23
C ALA A 150 -4.60 12.95 12.00
N ARG A 151 -5.72 13.16 12.67
CA ARG A 151 -6.24 14.52 12.81
C ARG A 151 -5.17 15.29 13.57
N PRO A 152 -4.70 16.46 13.08
CA PRO A 152 -3.91 17.33 13.92
C PRO A 152 -4.73 17.57 15.19
N GLU A 153 -4.13 17.32 16.34
CA GLU A 153 -4.74 17.73 17.60
C GLU A 153 -4.94 19.24 17.54
N PRO A 154 -6.09 19.76 18.03
CA PRO A 154 -6.39 21.17 18.01
C PRO A 154 -5.40 21.99 18.84
#